data_9397abec7194591df4ea6a7c80b1e16c
#
_entry.id   9397abec7194591df4ea6a7c80b1e16c
#
_cell.length_a   1.000
_cell.length_b   1.000
_cell.length_c   1.000
_cell.angle_alpha   90.00
_cell.angle_beta   90.00
_cell.angle_gamma   90.00
#
_symmetry.space_group_name_H-M   'P 1'
#
loop_
_entity.id
_entity.type
_entity.pdbx_description
1 polymer ?
#
loop_
_entity_poly.entity_id
_entity_poly.type
_entity_poly.pdbx_seq_one_letter_code
_entity_poly.pdbx_strand_id
1 'polypeptide(L)'
;AKEQRKVISDFEKQLLSIVDNKEVFAGDNELCPLKHTFAHGVYVREMKVKKEMVIVGKIHQHDHISFLLSGKLLVATENGVEEFEGPCYFKATAGTKRVGYVVEDAIWINIHPNPTDTEDLKILEEKIIAKNYLEYEKNKQLK
;
A
#
# COMPACT_ATOMS: atom_id res chain seq x y z
N ALA A 1 17.48 8.88 6.38
CA ALA A 1 16.44 7.86 6.26
C ALA A 1 15.56 7.74 7.52
N LYS A 2 16.14 7.69 8.73
CA LYS A 2 15.34 7.62 9.98
C LYS A 2 14.47 8.85 10.19
N GLU A 3 14.95 10.05 9.87
CA GLU A 3 14.17 11.28 9.97
C GLU A 3 13.01 11.30 9.00
N GLN A 4 13.21 10.89 7.76
CA GLN A 4 12.15 10.83 6.75
C GLN A 4 11.10 9.79 7.13
N ARG A 5 11.51 8.64 7.66
CA ARG A 5 10.57 7.63 8.16
C ARG A 5 9.74 8.14 9.32
N LYS A 6 10.35 8.93 10.20
CA LYS A 6 9.64 9.58 11.31
C LYS A 6 8.61 10.58 10.78
N VAL A 7 8.99 11.41 9.83
CA VAL A 7 8.10 12.41 9.22
C VAL A 7 6.87 11.76 8.60
N ILE A 8 7.05 10.71 7.80
CA ILE A 8 5.91 10.03 7.15
C ILE A 8 5.02 9.32 8.19
N SER A 9 5.60 8.75 9.23
CA SER A 9 4.84 8.10 10.31
C SER A 9 4.08 9.11 11.16
N ASP A 10 4.67 10.26 11.47
CA ASP A 10 4.01 11.34 12.21
C ASP A 10 2.87 11.96 11.38
N PHE A 11 3.07 12.11 10.08
CA PHE A 11 2.04 12.57 9.15
C PHE A 11 0.85 11.61 9.11
N GLU A 12 1.12 10.30 9.04
CA GLU A 12 0.08 9.27 9.15
C GLU A 12 -0.73 9.41 10.44
N LYS A 13 -0.05 9.57 11.58
CA LYS A 13 -0.72 9.74 12.88
C LYS A 13 -1.61 10.97 12.90
N GLN A 14 -1.15 12.08 12.34
CA GLN A 14 -1.94 13.30 12.22
C GLN A 14 -3.18 13.08 11.36
N LEU A 15 -3.04 12.42 10.22
CA LEU A 15 -4.18 12.10 9.35
C LEU A 15 -5.19 11.20 10.06
N LEU A 16 -4.72 10.17 10.75
CA LEU A 16 -5.60 9.26 11.51
C LEU A 16 -6.33 9.94 12.65
N SER A 17 -5.76 11.00 13.24
CA SER A 17 -6.41 11.78 14.29
C SER A 17 -7.49 12.72 13.75
N ILE A 18 -7.37 13.18 12.51
CA ILE A 18 -8.31 14.11 11.86
C ILE A 18 -9.46 13.34 11.19
N VAL A 19 -9.16 12.20 10.60
CA VAL A 19 -10.13 11.39 9.87
C VAL A 19 -10.62 10.27 10.80
N ASP A 20 -11.83 10.40 11.30
CA ASP A 20 -12.50 9.41 12.17
C ASP A 20 -12.98 8.20 11.36
N ASN A 21 -12.27 7.81 10.32
CA ASN A 21 -12.65 6.73 9.42
C ASN A 21 -11.48 5.78 9.17
N LYS A 22 -11.24 4.88 10.10
CA LYS A 22 -10.22 3.84 10.00
C LYS A 22 -10.42 2.92 8.80
N GLU A 23 -11.64 2.77 8.32
CA GLU A 23 -12.00 1.88 7.21
C GLU A 23 -11.44 2.38 5.88
N VAL A 24 -11.35 3.67 5.67
CA VAL A 24 -10.79 4.26 4.44
C VAL A 24 -9.33 3.85 4.24
N PHE A 25 -8.58 3.70 5.33
CA PHE A 25 -7.17 3.33 5.27
C PHE A 25 -6.93 1.83 5.20
N ALA A 26 -7.90 1.04 5.65
CA ALA A 26 -7.78 -0.42 5.64
C ALA A 26 -8.14 -1.03 4.27
N GLY A 27 -8.97 -0.34 3.50
CA GLY A 27 -9.58 -0.91 2.31
C GLY A 27 -10.71 -1.89 2.65
N ASP A 28 -11.25 -2.54 1.66
CA ASP A 28 -12.30 -3.55 1.77
C ASP A 28 -13.61 -3.06 2.42
N ASN A 29 -14.06 -1.89 1.99
CA ASN A 29 -15.36 -1.34 2.35
C ASN A 29 -15.98 -0.66 1.12
N GLU A 30 -17.17 -0.07 1.27
CA GLU A 30 -17.86 0.60 0.15
C GLU A 30 -17.06 1.75 -0.46
N LEU A 31 -16.25 2.45 0.35
CA LEU A 31 -15.45 3.59 -0.10
C LEU A 31 -14.15 3.15 -0.78
N CYS A 32 -13.61 2.02 -0.40
CA CYS A 32 -12.35 1.50 -0.90
C CYS A 32 -12.43 -0.01 -1.11
N PRO A 33 -13.25 -0.47 -2.08
CA PRO A 33 -13.45 -1.90 -2.29
C PRO A 33 -12.18 -2.57 -2.82
N LEU A 34 -11.91 -3.77 -2.28
CA LEU A 34 -10.81 -4.62 -2.69
C LEU A 34 -11.31 -5.79 -3.54
N LYS A 35 -10.52 -6.16 -4.53
CA LYS A 35 -10.70 -7.39 -5.30
C LYS A 35 -9.42 -8.20 -5.21
N HIS A 36 -9.56 -9.47 -4.86
CA HIS A 36 -8.46 -10.42 -4.74
C HIS A 36 -8.50 -11.42 -5.89
N THR A 37 -7.38 -11.62 -6.54
CA THR A 37 -7.24 -12.58 -7.63
C THR A 37 -6.00 -13.44 -7.42
N PHE A 38 -6.14 -14.73 -7.61
CA PHE A 38 -5.07 -15.71 -7.39
C PHE A 38 -4.76 -16.44 -8.69
N ALA A 39 -3.49 -16.55 -8.99
CA ALA A 39 -2.96 -17.42 -10.02
C ALA A 39 -1.76 -18.15 -9.44
N HIS A 40 -1.28 -19.21 -10.08
CA HIS A 40 -0.17 -19.98 -9.56
C HIS A 40 1.06 -19.10 -9.25
N GLY A 41 1.48 -19.08 -7.99
CA GLY A 41 2.61 -18.29 -7.53
C GLY A 41 2.38 -16.79 -7.45
N VAL A 42 1.15 -16.29 -7.69
CA VAL A 42 0.85 -14.87 -7.77
C VAL A 42 -0.44 -14.52 -7.03
N TYR A 43 -0.40 -13.43 -6.30
CA TYR A 43 -1.58 -12.80 -5.68
C TYR A 43 -1.72 -11.37 -6.19
N VAL A 44 -2.88 -11.04 -6.72
CA VAL A 44 -3.21 -9.69 -7.22
C VAL A 44 -4.28 -9.07 -6.36
N ARG A 45 -4.01 -7.86 -5.87
CA ARG A 45 -4.92 -7.07 -5.06
C ARG A 45 -5.25 -5.79 -5.81
N GLU A 46 -6.52 -5.63 -6.18
CA GLU A 46 -7.05 -4.43 -6.82
C GLU A 46 -7.80 -3.58 -5.81
N MET A 47 -7.53 -2.29 -5.82
CA MET A 47 -8.19 -1.31 -4.97
C MET A 47 -8.78 -0.20 -5.82
N LYS A 48 -10.06 0.09 -5.63
CA LYS A 48 -10.73 1.25 -6.25
C LYS A 48 -10.85 2.36 -5.23
N VAL A 49 -10.38 3.54 -5.62
CA VAL A 49 -10.35 4.71 -4.74
C VAL A 49 -10.97 5.91 -5.44
N LYS A 50 -11.68 6.71 -4.67
CA LYS A 50 -12.37 7.90 -5.15
C LYS A 50 -11.51 9.14 -4.99
N LYS A 51 -11.76 10.12 -5.86
CA LYS A 51 -11.21 11.46 -5.77
C LYS A 51 -11.32 12.04 -4.34
N GLU A 52 -10.28 12.73 -3.91
CA GLU A 52 -10.16 13.38 -2.59
C GLU A 52 -9.90 12.42 -1.41
N MET A 53 -9.86 11.12 -1.65
CA MET A 53 -9.46 10.17 -0.60
C MET A 53 -7.98 10.24 -0.30
N VAL A 54 -7.64 9.99 0.97
CA VAL A 54 -6.26 9.80 1.43
C VAL A 54 -6.09 8.32 1.76
N ILE A 55 -5.10 7.70 1.15
CA ILE A 55 -4.79 6.29 1.36
C ILE A 55 -3.45 6.18 2.09
N VAL A 56 -3.46 5.54 3.24
CA VAL A 56 -2.23 5.24 3.97
C VAL A 56 -1.83 3.80 3.67
N GLY A 57 -0.75 3.66 2.92
CA GLY A 57 -0.21 2.36 2.57
C GLY A 57 0.47 1.69 3.74
N LYS A 58 0.53 0.37 3.69
CA LYS A 58 1.25 -0.45 4.66
C LYS A 58 2.68 -0.69 4.17
N ILE A 59 3.58 -1.01 5.10
CA ILE A 59 4.96 -1.35 4.76
C ILE A 59 4.99 -2.77 4.22
N HIS A 60 5.42 -2.95 2.97
CA HIS A 60 5.53 -4.28 2.37
C HIS A 60 6.89 -4.90 2.68
N GLN A 61 6.90 -6.18 2.99
CA GLN A 61 8.11 -6.91 3.37
C GLN A 61 8.96 -7.34 2.18
N HIS A 62 8.37 -7.34 0.99
CA HIS A 62 9.02 -7.75 -0.26
C HIS A 62 8.78 -6.72 -1.35
N ASP A 63 9.70 -6.65 -2.32
CA ASP A 63 9.44 -5.92 -3.56
C ASP A 63 8.22 -6.51 -4.25
N HIS A 64 7.42 -5.65 -4.86
CA HIS A 64 6.28 -6.06 -5.66
C HIS A 64 6.08 -5.09 -6.82
N ILE A 65 5.17 -5.40 -7.72
CA ILE A 65 4.80 -4.51 -8.81
C ILE A 65 3.49 -3.82 -8.48
N SER A 66 3.49 -2.51 -8.56
CA SER A 66 2.28 -1.69 -8.47
C SER A 66 1.90 -1.20 -9.85
N PHE A 67 0.61 -1.27 -10.15
CA PHE A 67 0.05 -0.88 -11.42
C PHE A 67 -1.10 0.10 -11.18
N LEU A 68 -0.98 1.32 -11.67
CA LEU A 68 -2.09 2.27 -11.69
C LEU A 68 -2.79 2.14 -13.04
N LEU A 69 -3.92 1.46 -13.04
CA LEU A 69 -4.66 1.17 -14.27
C LEU A 69 -5.34 2.42 -14.83
N SER A 70 -5.89 3.25 -13.96
CA SER A 70 -6.54 4.50 -14.32
C SER A 70 -6.48 5.50 -13.16
N GLY A 71 -6.72 6.77 -13.45
CA GLY A 71 -6.77 7.83 -12.47
C GLY A 71 -5.43 8.50 -12.20
N LYS A 72 -5.39 9.28 -11.12
CA LYS A 72 -4.23 10.12 -10.79
C LYS A 72 -4.07 10.22 -9.28
N LEU A 73 -2.84 9.97 -8.81
CA LEU A 73 -2.49 10.08 -7.41
C LEU A 73 -1.22 10.90 -7.20
N LEU A 74 -1.20 11.64 -6.08
CA LEU A 74 0.03 12.18 -5.50
C LEU A 74 0.46 11.22 -4.39
N VAL A 75 1.69 10.73 -4.44
CA VAL A 75 2.19 9.75 -3.49
C VAL A 75 3.42 10.29 -2.76
N ALA A 76 3.31 10.39 -1.45
CA ALA A 76 4.40 10.79 -0.56
C ALA A 76 5.07 9.54 0.02
N THR A 77 6.39 9.54 0.00
CA THR A 77 7.23 8.53 0.67
C THR A 77 8.33 9.23 1.44
N GLU A 78 9.19 8.47 2.10
CA GLU A 78 10.41 9.02 2.73
C GLU A 78 11.35 9.69 1.71
N ASN A 79 11.18 9.43 0.42
CA ASN A 79 12.01 9.98 -0.67
C ASN A 79 11.38 11.20 -1.36
N GLY A 80 10.24 11.69 -0.89
CA GLY A 80 9.56 12.85 -1.44
C GLY A 80 8.17 12.54 -2.01
N VAL A 81 7.65 13.42 -2.84
CA VAL A 81 6.32 13.32 -3.45
C VAL A 81 6.45 13.11 -4.94
N GLU A 82 5.73 12.10 -5.46
CA GLU A 82 5.62 11.83 -6.89
C GLU A 82 4.17 11.84 -7.34
N GLU A 83 3.95 12.23 -8.59
CA GLU A 83 2.65 12.16 -9.24
C GLU A 83 2.60 10.96 -10.16
N PHE A 84 1.54 10.14 -10.01
CA PHE A 84 1.28 9.00 -10.88
C PHE A 84 -0.01 9.21 -11.64
N GLU A 85 0.03 9.01 -12.94
CA GLU A 85 -1.15 9.05 -13.81
C GLU A 85 -1.23 7.73 -14.58
N GLY A 86 -2.39 7.09 -14.53
CA GLY A 86 -2.62 5.83 -15.22
C GLY A 86 -2.82 5.99 -16.73
N PRO A 87 -2.52 4.95 -17.53
CA PRO A 87 -1.93 3.70 -17.07
C PRO A 87 -0.41 3.79 -16.85
N CYS A 88 0.07 3.28 -15.76
CA CYS A 88 1.51 3.16 -15.47
C CYS A 88 1.77 2.04 -14.48
N TYR A 89 3.01 1.56 -14.41
CA TYR A 89 3.43 0.60 -13.41
C TYR A 89 4.84 0.90 -12.93
N PHE A 90 5.16 0.43 -11.74
CA PHE A 90 6.49 0.59 -11.18
C PHE A 90 6.79 -0.51 -10.17
N LYS A 91 8.08 -0.69 -9.90
CA LYS A 91 8.54 -1.55 -8.83
C LYS A 91 8.34 -0.84 -7.49
N ALA A 92 7.54 -1.42 -6.63
CA ALA A 92 7.37 -0.95 -5.26
C ALA A 92 8.42 -1.63 -4.38
N THR A 93 9.35 -0.85 -3.87
CA THR A 93 10.49 -1.36 -3.10
C THR A 93 10.06 -1.73 -1.67
N ALA A 94 10.54 -2.88 -1.19
CA ALA A 94 10.33 -3.33 0.17
C ALA A 94 10.73 -2.27 1.21
N GLY A 95 9.98 -2.18 2.29
CA GLY A 95 10.24 -1.26 3.39
C GLY A 95 9.77 0.18 3.17
N THR A 96 9.22 0.49 2.01
CA THR A 96 8.71 1.83 1.71
C THR A 96 7.28 1.97 2.21
N LYS A 97 7.02 3.04 2.95
CA LYS A 97 5.68 3.44 3.36
C LYS A 97 5.21 4.59 2.47
N ARG A 98 3.97 4.49 1.97
CA ARG A 98 3.37 5.48 1.07
C ARG A 98 2.12 6.07 1.66
N VAL A 99 1.94 7.36 1.45
CA VAL A 99 0.68 8.06 1.69
C VAL A 99 0.23 8.66 0.37
N GLY A 100 -0.95 8.26 -0.11
CA GLY A 100 -1.48 8.71 -1.38
C GLY A 100 -2.66 9.65 -1.22
N TYR A 101 -2.68 10.71 -2.03
CA TYR A 101 -3.85 11.57 -2.21
C TYR A 101 -4.43 11.30 -3.60
N VAL A 102 -5.70 10.99 -3.66
CA VAL A 102 -6.38 10.64 -4.92
C VAL A 102 -6.86 11.92 -5.61
N VAL A 103 -6.23 12.29 -6.69
CA VAL A 103 -6.57 13.48 -7.49
C VAL A 103 -7.76 13.21 -8.41
N GLU A 104 -7.79 12.02 -9.01
CA GLU A 104 -8.89 11.54 -9.85
C GLU A 104 -9.21 10.09 -9.46
N ASP A 105 -10.48 9.68 -9.60
CA ASP A 105 -10.90 8.30 -9.33
C ASP A 105 -9.92 7.32 -9.95
N ALA A 106 -9.43 6.37 -9.16
CA ALA A 106 -8.31 5.52 -9.56
C ALA A 106 -8.56 4.04 -9.27
N ILE A 107 -7.90 3.21 -10.08
CA ILE A 107 -7.81 1.76 -9.86
C ILE A 107 -6.33 1.43 -9.67
N TRP A 108 -6.00 0.99 -8.46
CA TRP A 108 -4.64 0.63 -8.05
C TRP A 108 -4.53 -0.87 -7.87
N ILE A 109 -3.53 -1.48 -8.50
CA ILE A 109 -3.31 -2.92 -8.47
C ILE A 109 -1.93 -3.20 -7.91
N ASN A 110 -1.84 -4.08 -6.92
CA ASN A 110 -0.59 -4.62 -6.42
C ASN A 110 -0.46 -6.09 -6.81
N ILE A 111 0.68 -6.46 -7.34
CA ILE A 111 0.98 -7.83 -7.77
C ILE A 111 2.07 -8.37 -6.87
N HIS A 112 1.71 -9.35 -6.03
CA HIS A 112 2.60 -9.94 -5.03
C HIS A 112 3.00 -11.38 -5.39
N PRO A 113 4.24 -11.78 -5.11
CA PRO A 113 4.60 -13.19 -5.16
C PRO A 113 3.84 -13.95 -4.07
N ASN A 114 3.35 -15.12 -4.42
CA ASN A 114 2.63 -16.02 -3.51
C ASN A 114 3.12 -17.46 -3.71
N PRO A 115 4.34 -17.77 -3.26
CA PRO A 115 4.97 -19.06 -3.56
C PRO A 115 4.27 -20.28 -2.95
N THR A 116 3.46 -20.08 -1.91
CA THR A 116 2.72 -21.17 -1.28
C THR A 116 1.32 -21.37 -1.86
N ASP A 117 0.91 -20.53 -2.81
CA ASP A 117 -0.42 -20.54 -3.42
C ASP A 117 -1.58 -20.47 -2.42
N THR A 118 -1.36 -19.94 -1.24
CA THR A 118 -2.42 -19.77 -0.25
C THR A 118 -3.44 -18.72 -0.72
N GLU A 119 -4.72 -18.98 -0.49
CA GLU A 119 -5.80 -18.02 -0.71
C GLU A 119 -6.34 -17.46 0.62
N ASP A 120 -5.71 -17.82 1.74
CA ASP A 120 -6.02 -17.27 3.06
C ASP A 120 -5.46 -15.85 3.19
N LEU A 121 -6.33 -14.86 3.15
CA LEU A 121 -5.95 -13.44 3.18
C LEU A 121 -5.23 -13.04 4.47
N LYS A 122 -5.56 -13.66 5.58
CA LYS A 122 -4.89 -13.39 6.86
C LYS A 122 -3.44 -13.86 6.84
N ILE A 123 -3.19 -15.04 6.32
CA ILE A 123 -1.83 -15.58 6.16
C ILE A 123 -1.04 -14.71 5.18
N LEU A 124 -1.64 -14.32 4.07
CA LEU A 124 -1.02 -13.43 3.08
C LEU A 124 -0.64 -12.09 3.69
N GLU A 125 -1.54 -11.48 4.45
CA GLU A 125 -1.27 -10.19 5.09
C GLU A 125 -0.06 -10.30 6.03
N GLU A 126 0.03 -11.34 6.84
CA GLU A 126 1.17 -11.58 7.74
C GLU A 126 2.50 -11.73 6.98
N LYS A 127 2.48 -12.35 5.80
CA LYS A 127 3.68 -12.54 4.97
C LYS A 127 4.09 -11.32 4.18
N ILE A 128 3.13 -10.53 3.73
CA ILE A 128 3.35 -9.41 2.80
C ILE A 128 3.62 -8.11 3.55
N ILE A 129 3.01 -7.90 4.71
CA ILE A 129 2.96 -6.61 5.40
C ILE A 129 3.67 -6.67 6.75
N ALA A 130 4.44 -5.61 7.04
CA ALA A 130 4.92 -5.28 8.38
C ALA A 130 4.03 -4.18 8.97
N LYS A 131 3.70 -4.29 10.26
CA LYS A 131 2.83 -3.33 10.97
C LYS A 131 3.49 -1.96 11.12
N ASN A 132 4.81 -1.94 11.22
CA ASN A 132 5.61 -0.73 11.37
C ASN A 132 7.06 -0.99 10.93
N TYR A 133 7.87 0.06 10.90
CA TYR A 133 9.27 -0.05 10.51
C TYR A 133 10.09 -0.95 11.43
N LEU A 134 9.78 -0.98 12.72
CA LEU A 134 10.48 -1.84 13.67
C LEU A 134 10.26 -3.31 13.34
N GLU A 135 9.04 -3.71 13.09
CA GLU A 135 8.69 -5.07 12.66
C GLU A 135 9.34 -5.42 11.31
N TYR A 136 9.35 -4.48 10.37
CA TYR A 136 10.02 -4.66 9.09
C TYR A 136 11.50 -4.96 9.25
N GLU A 137 12.22 -4.15 10.03
CA GLU A 137 13.65 -4.34 10.25
C GLU A 137 13.93 -5.66 10.98
N LYS A 138 13.10 -6.03 11.96
CA LYS A 138 13.19 -7.31 12.67
C LYS A 138 13.00 -8.51 11.72
N ASN A 139 11.98 -8.48 10.88
CA ASN A 139 11.69 -9.54 9.92
C ASN A 139 12.77 -9.67 8.85
N LYS A 140 13.38 -8.56 8.45
CA LYS A 140 14.50 -8.53 7.52
C LYS A 140 15.71 -9.25 8.08
N GLN A 141 15.98 -9.16 9.38
CA GLN A 141 17.10 -9.84 10.04
C GLN A 141 16.90 -11.36 10.15
N LEU A 142 15.65 -11.84 10.10
CA LEU A 142 15.30 -13.25 10.18
C LEU A 142 15.39 -14.01 8.85
N LYS A 143 15.69 -13.31 7.78
CA LYS A 143 15.80 -13.91 6.43
C LYS A 143 17.20 -14.40 6.08
#